data_c745a6b4665daa17ecd8a0c155111261
#
_entry.id   c745a6b4665daa17ecd8a0c155111261
#
_cell.length_a   1.000
_cell.length_b   1.000
_cell.length_c   1.000
_cell.angle_alpha   90.00
_cell.angle_beta   90.00
_cell.angle_gamma   90.00
#
_symmetry.space_group_name_H-M   'P 1'
#
loop_
_entity.id
_entity.type
_entity.pdbx_description
1 polymer ?
#
loop_
_entity_poly.entity_id
_entity_poly.type
_entity_poly.pdbx_seq_one_letter_code
_entity_poly.pdbx_strand_id
1 'polypeptide(L)'
;MEPVLSALRGPSDSPSLLEIAFAEAVEGADQDDEIVTRLLDAAYEQFCRMGIKRSTMADVARLAGVSRITVYRRFATKDVLVEQVVRREFRRYFDQFIVDIQGARTVADRVVLGFASSLRAIRHNSLIGGLLAAEPDAVVPSMTSDGGRTLAAVRQFVAERLRREQQAGTVAGDVDVDLVAEMMVRVSASFLVIPSHVIDLDDEEQVCAVARRFLVPMLGPPPRAHA
;
A
#
# COMPACT_ATOMS: atom_id res chain seq x y z
N MET A 1 25.57 6.70 3.20
CA MET A 1 24.47 6.91 2.25
C MET A 1 23.52 5.70 2.17
N GLU A 2 23.82 4.63 2.90
CA GLU A 2 23.06 3.38 2.95
C GLU A 2 22.00 3.21 4.06
N PRO A 3 21.99 3.95 5.20
CA PRO A 3 21.17 3.51 6.33
C PRO A 3 19.66 3.72 6.17
N VAL A 4 19.21 4.76 5.49
CA VAL A 4 17.75 5.04 5.33
C VAL A 4 17.09 4.07 4.35
N LEU A 5 17.83 3.64 3.33
CA LEU A 5 17.37 2.61 2.38
C LEU A 5 17.55 1.21 2.97
N SER A 6 18.45 1.05 3.97
CA SER A 6 18.63 -0.20 4.72
C SER A 6 17.47 -0.49 5.67
N ALA A 7 16.80 0.54 6.20
CA ALA A 7 15.59 0.36 7.02
C ALA A 7 14.39 -0.15 6.19
N LEU A 8 14.37 0.20 4.90
CA LEU A 8 13.42 -0.40 3.94
C LEU A 8 13.85 -1.81 3.49
N ARG A 9 15.13 -2.20 3.74
CA ARG A 9 15.69 -3.52 3.49
C ARG A 9 15.98 -4.16 4.85
N GLY A 10 15.04 -4.88 5.43
CA GLY A 10 15.37 -5.77 6.55
C GLY A 10 16.46 -6.78 6.16
N PRO A 11 17.19 -7.38 7.12
CA PRO A 11 18.06 -8.54 6.84
C PRO A 11 17.22 -9.61 6.13
N SER A 12 17.86 -10.44 5.31
CA SER A 12 17.22 -11.36 4.35
C SER A 12 16.13 -12.29 4.92
N ASP A 13 16.03 -12.42 6.24
CA ASP A 13 15.04 -13.24 6.95
C ASP A 13 14.01 -12.45 7.78
N SER A 14 14.09 -11.11 7.82
CA SER A 14 13.13 -10.28 8.56
C SER A 14 12.07 -9.71 7.61
N PRO A 15 10.80 -9.58 8.08
CA PRO A 15 9.75 -8.98 7.26
C PRO A 15 10.12 -7.55 6.86
N SER A 16 9.80 -7.17 5.63
CA SER A 16 10.00 -5.79 5.15
C SER A 16 9.08 -4.83 5.89
N LEU A 17 9.45 -3.55 5.88
CA LEU A 17 8.66 -2.50 6.49
C LEU A 17 7.24 -2.44 5.94
N LEU A 18 7.09 -2.60 4.63
CA LEU A 18 5.79 -2.62 3.97
C LEU A 18 4.98 -3.88 4.30
N GLU A 19 5.65 -5.03 4.45
CA GLU A 19 5.01 -6.28 4.88
C GLU A 19 4.46 -6.17 6.30
N ILE A 20 5.24 -5.61 7.23
CA ILE A 20 4.79 -5.34 8.61
C ILE A 20 3.64 -4.34 8.60
N ALA A 21 3.77 -3.24 7.87
CA ALA A 21 2.74 -2.20 7.77
C ALA A 21 1.43 -2.76 7.21
N PHE A 22 1.51 -3.65 6.22
CA PHE A 22 0.34 -4.32 5.67
C PHE A 22 -0.30 -5.27 6.68
N ALA A 23 0.48 -6.10 7.38
CA ALA A 23 -0.03 -7.01 8.40
C ALA A 23 -0.73 -6.25 9.55
N GLU A 24 -0.11 -5.18 10.06
CA GLU A 24 -0.70 -4.32 11.10
C GLU A 24 -1.98 -3.62 10.63
N ALA A 25 -2.05 -3.18 9.36
CA ALA A 25 -3.25 -2.58 8.79
C ALA A 25 -4.40 -3.59 8.71
N VAL A 26 -4.11 -4.85 8.39
CA VAL A 26 -5.10 -5.93 8.35
C VAL A 26 -5.59 -6.31 9.75
N GLU A 27 -4.72 -6.28 10.76
CA GLU A 27 -5.02 -6.66 12.14
C GLU A 27 -5.72 -5.57 12.96
N GLY A 28 -5.68 -4.30 12.53
CA GLY A 28 -6.41 -3.20 13.14
C GLY A 28 -5.89 -2.76 14.52
N ALA A 29 -4.59 -2.90 14.79
CA ALA A 29 -3.99 -2.48 16.05
C ALA A 29 -3.86 -0.96 16.15
N ASP A 30 -4.47 -0.34 17.15
CA ASP A 30 -4.37 1.09 17.41
C ASP A 30 -4.23 1.42 18.89
N GLN A 31 -3.20 2.20 19.26
CA GLN A 31 -3.11 2.98 20.50
C GLN A 31 -2.30 4.25 20.20
N ASP A 32 -2.97 5.32 19.80
CA ASP A 32 -2.31 6.59 19.54
C ASP A 32 -2.22 7.47 20.79
N ASP A 33 -0.99 7.66 21.29
CA ASP A 33 -0.61 8.76 22.17
C ASP A 33 -0.66 10.08 21.37
N GLU A 34 -1.38 11.10 21.84
CA GLU A 34 -1.55 12.40 21.18
C GLU A 34 -0.22 13.04 20.76
N ILE A 35 0.84 12.87 21.57
CA ILE A 35 2.18 13.37 21.25
C ILE A 35 2.77 12.60 20.07
N VAL A 36 2.58 11.28 20.02
CA VAL A 36 3.05 10.43 18.92
C VAL A 36 2.34 10.84 17.62
N THR A 37 1.02 11.01 17.65
CA THR A 37 0.24 11.47 16.50
C THR A 37 0.76 12.80 15.95
N ARG A 38 0.95 13.80 16.82
CA ARG A 38 1.52 15.10 16.42
C ARG A 38 2.93 15.00 15.84
N LEU A 39 3.77 14.13 16.39
CA LEU A 39 5.13 13.90 15.88
C LEU A 39 5.10 13.22 14.50
N LEU A 40 4.22 12.24 14.30
CA LEU A 40 4.06 11.57 13.01
C LEU A 40 3.47 12.52 11.95
N ASP A 41 2.53 13.40 12.31
CA ASP A 41 1.99 14.42 11.39
C ASP A 41 3.06 15.41 10.96
N ALA A 42 3.84 15.93 11.91
CA ALA A 42 4.96 16.84 11.63
C ALA A 42 6.04 16.16 10.78
N ALA A 43 6.33 14.89 11.05
CA ALA A 43 7.31 14.13 10.27
C ALA A 43 6.79 13.90 8.83
N TYR A 44 5.54 13.51 8.66
CA TYR A 44 4.90 13.34 7.36
C TYR A 44 4.97 14.64 6.54
N GLU A 45 4.53 15.76 7.10
CA GLU A 45 4.59 17.08 6.45
C GLU A 45 6.04 17.44 6.04
N GLN A 46 6.98 17.25 6.96
CA GLN A 46 8.39 17.54 6.72
C GLN A 46 8.97 16.66 5.60
N PHE A 47 8.63 15.38 5.58
CA PHE A 47 9.10 14.42 4.56
C PHE A 47 8.48 14.71 3.19
N CYS A 48 7.21 15.07 3.12
CA CYS A 48 6.57 15.47 1.88
C CYS A 48 7.20 16.76 1.30
N ARG A 49 7.53 17.74 2.18
CA ARG A 49 8.03 19.03 1.73
C ARG A 49 9.52 19.01 1.36
N MET A 50 10.35 18.32 2.12
CA MET A 50 11.80 18.39 1.99
C MET A 50 12.46 17.09 1.52
N GLY A 51 11.69 16.02 1.47
CA GLY A 51 12.19 14.65 1.28
C GLY A 51 12.77 14.07 2.57
N ILE A 52 12.76 12.73 2.66
CA ILE A 52 13.25 12.02 3.85
C ILE A 52 14.73 12.32 4.09
N LYS A 53 15.59 12.30 3.05
CA LYS A 53 17.04 12.47 3.21
C LYS A 53 17.41 13.80 3.85
N ARG A 54 16.78 14.90 3.43
CA ARG A 54 17.10 16.26 3.90
C ARG A 54 16.44 16.63 5.22
N SER A 55 15.48 15.87 5.68
CA SER A 55 14.78 16.10 6.95
C SER A 55 15.59 15.62 8.15
N THR A 56 15.51 16.35 9.26
CA THR A 56 16.18 16.00 10.52
C THR A 56 15.17 15.86 11.65
N MET A 57 15.54 15.13 12.71
CA MET A 57 14.74 15.04 13.95
C MET A 57 14.49 16.41 14.59
N ALA A 58 15.40 17.35 14.38
CA ALA A 58 15.26 18.72 14.86
C ALA A 58 14.20 19.51 14.10
N ASP A 59 14.07 19.29 12.78
CA ASP A 59 13.03 19.91 11.97
C ASP A 59 11.65 19.40 12.37
N VAL A 60 11.53 18.09 12.59
CA VAL A 60 10.30 17.48 13.09
C VAL A 60 9.93 18.01 14.48
N ALA A 61 10.89 18.11 15.41
CA ALA A 61 10.65 18.67 16.74
C ALA A 61 10.11 20.10 16.66
N ARG A 62 10.72 20.94 15.81
CA ARG A 62 10.31 22.33 15.58
C ARG A 62 8.91 22.40 15.00
N LEU A 63 8.58 21.57 14.00
CA LEU A 63 7.27 21.56 13.35
C LEU A 63 6.18 21.05 14.30
N ALA A 64 6.47 20.00 15.10
CA ALA A 64 5.58 19.47 16.11
C ALA A 64 5.40 20.37 17.35
N GLY A 65 6.22 21.45 17.49
CA GLY A 65 6.18 22.32 18.68
C GLY A 65 6.64 21.63 19.96
N VAL A 66 7.60 20.70 19.88
CA VAL A 66 8.14 19.97 21.03
C VAL A 66 9.67 20.06 21.10
N SER A 67 10.25 19.66 22.24
CA SER A 67 11.71 19.58 22.38
C SER A 67 12.30 18.40 21.58
N ARG A 68 13.58 18.52 21.15
CA ARG A 68 14.30 17.40 20.53
C ARG A 68 14.34 16.17 21.45
N ILE A 69 14.47 16.38 22.76
CA ILE A 69 14.49 15.31 23.75
C ILE A 69 13.17 14.53 23.72
N THR A 70 12.04 15.23 23.55
CA THR A 70 10.71 14.60 23.43
C THR A 70 10.64 13.70 22.19
N VAL A 71 11.19 14.14 21.05
CA VAL A 71 11.23 13.32 19.83
C VAL A 71 12.09 12.08 20.03
N TYR A 72 13.34 12.24 20.53
CA TYR A 72 14.25 11.11 20.75
C TYR A 72 13.78 10.13 21.82
N ARG A 73 12.97 10.58 22.78
CA ARG A 73 12.34 9.69 23.76
C ARG A 73 11.27 8.77 23.15
N ARG A 74 10.59 9.22 22.08
CA ARG A 74 9.56 8.46 21.38
C ARG A 74 10.12 7.65 20.20
N PHE A 75 11.08 8.25 19.49
CA PHE A 75 11.71 7.66 18.31
C PHE A 75 13.23 7.72 18.46
N ALA A 76 13.85 6.58 18.75
CA ALA A 76 15.29 6.51 19.02
C ALA A 76 16.15 7.02 17.85
N THR A 77 15.70 6.78 16.62
CA THR A 77 16.39 7.19 15.40
C THR A 77 15.42 7.78 14.39
N LYS A 78 15.97 8.47 13.37
CA LYS A 78 15.19 8.94 12.23
C LYS A 78 14.56 7.78 11.45
N ASP A 79 15.26 6.66 11.33
CA ASP A 79 14.79 5.50 10.59
C ASP A 79 13.55 4.90 11.27
N VAL A 80 13.54 4.82 12.61
CA VAL A 80 12.35 4.40 13.37
C VAL A 80 11.19 5.37 13.17
N LEU A 81 11.46 6.68 13.11
CA LEU A 81 10.40 7.66 12.83
C LEU A 81 9.85 7.51 11.41
N VAL A 82 10.72 7.33 10.41
CA VAL A 82 10.30 7.07 9.01
C VAL A 82 9.44 5.83 8.92
N GLU A 83 9.88 4.75 9.58
CA GLU A 83 9.15 3.49 9.66
C GLU A 83 7.72 3.70 10.19
N GLN A 84 7.58 4.39 11.30
CA GLN A 84 6.25 4.64 11.90
C GLN A 84 5.36 5.54 11.03
N VAL A 85 5.95 6.53 10.33
CA VAL A 85 5.20 7.35 9.37
C VAL A 85 4.69 6.49 8.21
N VAL A 86 5.54 5.64 7.63
CA VAL A 86 5.16 4.76 6.52
C VAL A 86 4.07 3.78 6.95
N ARG A 87 4.21 3.15 8.13
CA ARG A 87 3.20 2.24 8.70
C ARG A 87 1.83 2.93 8.85
N ARG A 88 1.84 4.14 9.41
CA ARG A 88 0.60 4.91 9.61
C ARG A 88 -0.07 5.27 8.29
N GLU A 89 0.69 5.75 7.32
CA GLU A 89 0.16 6.10 6.01
C GLU A 89 -0.38 4.86 5.26
N PHE A 90 0.29 3.73 5.42
CA PHE A 90 -0.19 2.47 4.83
C PHE A 90 -1.50 2.00 5.49
N ARG A 91 -1.64 2.15 6.82
CA ARG A 91 -2.90 1.83 7.53
C ARG A 91 -4.03 2.72 7.04
N ARG A 92 -3.82 4.05 6.98
CA ARG A 92 -4.80 5.00 6.44
C ARG A 92 -5.24 4.65 5.02
N TYR A 93 -4.27 4.28 4.18
CA TYR A 93 -4.55 3.79 2.84
C TYR A 93 -5.43 2.55 2.88
N PHE A 94 -5.07 1.57 3.69
CA PHE A 94 -5.78 0.29 3.75
C PHE A 94 -7.20 0.44 4.29
N ASP A 95 -7.40 1.28 5.32
CA ASP A 95 -8.72 1.59 5.85
C ASP A 95 -9.62 2.21 4.77
N GLN A 96 -9.10 3.19 4.03
CA GLN A 96 -9.84 3.81 2.93
C GLN A 96 -10.11 2.79 1.81
N PHE A 97 -9.15 1.97 1.45
CA PHE A 97 -9.33 0.90 0.46
C PHE A 97 -10.47 -0.05 0.84
N ILE A 98 -10.53 -0.48 2.11
CA ILE A 98 -11.63 -1.33 2.60
C ILE A 98 -12.98 -0.62 2.47
N VAL A 99 -13.05 0.68 2.83
CA VAL A 99 -14.28 1.48 2.66
C VAL A 99 -14.69 1.55 1.19
N ASP A 100 -13.75 1.83 0.29
CA ASP A 100 -14.02 1.96 -1.14
C ASP A 100 -14.61 0.69 -1.75
N ILE A 101 -14.12 -0.50 -1.33
CA ILE A 101 -14.60 -1.78 -1.85
C ILE A 101 -15.88 -2.30 -1.17
N GLN A 102 -16.24 -1.79 0.03
CA GLN A 102 -17.44 -2.24 0.75
C GLN A 102 -18.74 -1.89 0.03
N GLY A 103 -18.75 -0.81 -0.75
CA GLY A 103 -19.90 -0.39 -1.55
C GLY A 103 -20.18 -1.27 -2.77
N ALA A 104 -19.28 -2.18 -3.12
CA ALA A 104 -19.40 -3.05 -4.28
C ALA A 104 -20.48 -4.13 -4.06
N ARG A 105 -21.38 -4.29 -5.03
CA ARG A 105 -22.45 -5.29 -4.99
C ARG A 105 -22.00 -6.66 -5.47
N THR A 106 -21.05 -6.71 -6.39
CA THR A 106 -20.54 -7.94 -7.01
C THR A 106 -19.05 -8.09 -6.79
N VAL A 107 -18.52 -9.31 -6.94
CA VAL A 107 -17.07 -9.56 -6.93
C VAL A 107 -16.38 -8.79 -8.05
N ALA A 108 -17.00 -8.71 -9.23
CA ALA A 108 -16.49 -7.94 -10.35
C ALA A 108 -16.32 -6.44 -10.00
N ASP A 109 -17.35 -5.84 -9.38
CA ASP A 109 -17.27 -4.44 -8.93
C ASP A 109 -16.17 -4.26 -7.86
N ARG A 110 -16.02 -5.22 -6.94
CA ARG A 110 -14.94 -5.18 -5.92
C ARG A 110 -13.55 -5.21 -6.55
N VAL A 111 -13.35 -6.04 -7.57
CA VAL A 111 -12.08 -6.08 -8.31
C VAL A 111 -11.82 -4.74 -9.02
N VAL A 112 -12.84 -4.18 -9.68
CA VAL A 112 -12.72 -2.89 -10.37
C VAL A 112 -12.39 -1.77 -9.38
N LEU A 113 -13.17 -1.63 -8.31
CA LEU A 113 -12.96 -0.60 -7.30
C LEU A 113 -11.64 -0.78 -6.57
N GLY A 114 -11.28 -2.04 -6.21
CA GLY A 114 -10.01 -2.33 -5.56
C GLY A 114 -8.81 -1.97 -6.42
N PHE A 115 -8.85 -2.25 -7.71
CA PHE A 115 -7.80 -1.85 -8.64
C PHE A 115 -7.69 -0.33 -8.75
N ALA A 116 -8.81 0.36 -9.00
CA ALA A 116 -8.84 1.81 -9.13
C ALA A 116 -8.41 2.52 -7.83
N SER A 117 -8.95 2.11 -6.69
CA SER A 117 -8.62 2.67 -5.38
C SER A 117 -7.13 2.46 -5.05
N SER A 118 -6.57 1.27 -5.31
CA SER A 118 -5.16 0.99 -5.04
C SER A 118 -4.22 1.88 -5.85
N LEU A 119 -4.46 2.05 -7.14
CA LEU A 119 -3.65 2.92 -8.00
C LEU A 119 -3.77 4.38 -7.59
N ARG A 120 -5.01 4.87 -7.39
CA ARG A 120 -5.28 6.24 -6.97
C ARG A 120 -4.60 6.57 -5.65
N ALA A 121 -4.80 5.75 -4.63
CA ALA A 121 -4.30 6.03 -3.30
C ALA A 121 -2.76 6.04 -3.23
N ILE A 122 -2.08 5.13 -3.91
CA ILE A 122 -0.61 5.10 -3.93
C ILE A 122 -0.06 6.29 -4.72
N ARG A 123 -0.64 6.61 -5.89
CA ARG A 123 -0.19 7.73 -6.72
C ARG A 123 -0.41 9.09 -6.05
N HIS A 124 -1.56 9.27 -5.38
CA HIS A 124 -1.90 10.53 -4.72
C HIS A 124 -1.37 10.64 -3.28
N ASN A 125 -0.77 9.59 -2.73
CA ASN A 125 -0.08 9.70 -1.46
C ASN A 125 1.16 10.58 -1.62
N SER A 126 1.17 11.75 -0.98
CA SER A 126 2.24 12.75 -1.15
C SER A 126 3.62 12.23 -0.74
N LEU A 127 3.69 11.28 0.20
CA LEU A 127 4.95 10.67 0.61
C LEU A 127 5.37 9.56 -0.37
N ILE A 128 4.50 8.59 -0.64
CA ILE A 128 4.81 7.43 -1.49
C ILE A 128 4.93 7.86 -2.95
N GLY A 129 3.95 8.61 -3.46
CA GLY A 129 3.97 9.15 -4.82
C GLY A 129 5.14 10.11 -5.05
N GLY A 130 5.45 10.95 -4.05
CA GLY A 130 6.62 11.83 -4.09
C GLY A 130 7.95 11.05 -4.12
N LEU A 131 8.07 9.98 -3.35
CA LEU A 131 9.25 9.10 -3.38
C LEU A 131 9.36 8.35 -4.71
N LEU A 132 8.25 7.82 -5.24
CA LEU A 132 8.21 7.15 -6.55
C LEU A 132 8.62 8.11 -7.68
N ALA A 133 8.18 9.37 -7.62
CA ALA A 133 8.51 10.37 -8.63
C ALA A 133 9.95 10.91 -8.50
N ALA A 134 10.44 11.11 -7.26
CA ALA A 134 11.74 11.73 -7.01
C ALA A 134 12.91 10.73 -6.94
N GLU A 135 12.67 9.51 -6.51
CA GLU A 135 13.69 8.48 -6.28
C GLU A 135 13.19 7.08 -6.70
N PRO A 136 12.76 6.88 -7.98
CA PRO A 136 12.24 5.58 -8.44
C PRO A 136 13.28 4.47 -8.27
N ASP A 137 14.56 4.76 -8.48
CA ASP A 137 15.68 3.82 -8.31
C ASP A 137 15.88 3.36 -6.85
N ALA A 138 15.28 4.05 -5.90
CA ALA A 138 15.33 3.67 -4.49
C ALA A 138 14.09 2.89 -4.06
N VAL A 139 12.93 3.21 -4.61
CA VAL A 139 11.64 2.62 -4.23
C VAL A 139 11.42 1.29 -4.94
N VAL A 140 11.70 1.21 -6.25
CA VAL A 140 11.52 -0.03 -7.02
C VAL A 140 12.36 -1.19 -6.46
N PRO A 141 13.66 -1.01 -6.14
CA PRO A 141 14.42 -2.06 -5.46
C PRO A 141 13.86 -2.40 -4.07
N SER A 142 13.29 -1.45 -3.32
CA SER A 142 12.71 -1.76 -2.01
C SER A 142 11.46 -2.64 -2.10
N MET A 143 10.67 -2.50 -3.18
CA MET A 143 9.53 -3.37 -3.45
C MET A 143 9.94 -4.77 -3.94
N THR A 144 11.14 -4.92 -4.47
CA THR A 144 11.64 -6.18 -5.06
C THR A 144 12.76 -6.83 -4.26
N SER A 145 13.53 -6.05 -3.47
CA SER A 145 14.72 -6.53 -2.74
C SER A 145 14.40 -7.35 -1.49
N ASP A 146 13.16 -7.32 -1.02
CA ASP A 146 12.67 -8.19 0.07
C ASP A 146 12.30 -9.60 -0.41
N GLY A 147 12.67 -9.96 -1.64
CA GLY A 147 12.27 -11.23 -2.27
C GLY A 147 10.80 -11.25 -2.69
N GLY A 148 10.18 -10.07 -2.81
CA GLY A 148 8.76 -9.95 -3.20
C GLY A 148 7.78 -10.21 -2.05
N ARG A 149 8.23 -10.23 -0.79
CA ARG A 149 7.38 -10.52 0.38
C ARG A 149 6.21 -9.55 0.52
N THR A 150 6.43 -8.26 0.28
CA THR A 150 5.34 -7.27 0.30
C THR A 150 4.26 -7.61 -0.71
N LEU A 151 4.65 -7.90 -1.96
CA LEU A 151 3.68 -8.30 -2.99
C LEU A 151 3.04 -9.65 -2.66
N ALA A 152 3.79 -10.58 -2.03
CA ALA A 152 3.26 -11.86 -1.58
C ALA A 152 2.20 -11.68 -0.48
N ALA A 153 2.39 -10.77 0.48
CA ALA A 153 1.41 -10.45 1.51
C ALA A 153 0.13 -9.85 0.91
N VAL A 154 0.25 -8.89 -0.03
CA VAL A 154 -0.90 -8.33 -0.75
C VAL A 154 -1.62 -9.41 -1.57
N ARG A 155 -0.87 -10.28 -2.27
CA ARG A 155 -1.42 -11.42 -3.00
C ARG A 155 -2.22 -12.33 -2.09
N GLN A 156 -1.66 -12.69 -0.93
CA GLN A 156 -2.34 -13.57 0.03
C GLN A 156 -3.66 -12.96 0.51
N PHE A 157 -3.68 -11.66 0.82
CA PHE A 157 -4.91 -10.95 1.17
C PHE A 157 -5.96 -11.02 0.06
N VAL A 158 -5.56 -10.72 -1.19
CA VAL A 158 -6.48 -10.80 -2.35
C VAL A 158 -7.00 -12.22 -2.55
N ALA A 159 -6.10 -13.22 -2.50
CA ALA A 159 -6.46 -14.63 -2.65
C ALA A 159 -7.46 -15.08 -1.58
N GLU A 160 -7.26 -14.66 -0.32
CA GLU A 160 -8.17 -15.00 0.77
C GLU A 160 -9.56 -14.39 0.58
N ARG A 161 -9.63 -13.13 0.08
CA ARG A 161 -10.91 -12.51 -0.27
C ARG A 161 -11.61 -13.26 -1.41
N LEU A 162 -10.88 -13.63 -2.45
CA LEU A 162 -11.44 -14.42 -3.57
C LEU A 162 -11.88 -15.82 -3.14
N ARG A 163 -11.14 -16.49 -2.22
CA ARG A 163 -11.59 -17.79 -1.65
C ARG A 163 -12.91 -17.68 -0.89
N ARG A 164 -13.11 -16.61 -0.13
CA ARG A 164 -14.40 -16.36 0.55
C ARG A 164 -15.54 -16.21 -0.45
N GLU A 165 -15.31 -15.49 -1.56
CA GLU A 165 -16.28 -15.35 -2.63
C GLU A 165 -16.53 -16.68 -3.37
N GLN A 166 -15.50 -17.50 -3.54
CA GLN A 166 -15.62 -18.84 -4.11
C GLN A 166 -16.43 -19.78 -3.19
N GLN A 167 -16.20 -19.73 -1.89
CA GLN A 167 -16.98 -20.46 -0.89
C GLN A 167 -18.44 -19.99 -0.83
N ALA A 168 -18.69 -18.70 -1.08
CA ALA A 168 -20.04 -18.13 -1.17
C ALA A 168 -20.72 -18.41 -2.52
N GLY A 169 -20.04 -19.09 -3.46
CA GLY A 169 -20.56 -19.42 -4.78
C GLY A 169 -20.66 -18.25 -5.76
N THR A 170 -19.99 -17.13 -5.48
CA THR A 170 -19.96 -15.93 -6.34
C THR A 170 -18.77 -15.93 -7.31
N VAL A 171 -17.77 -16.75 -7.05
CA VAL A 171 -16.66 -17.08 -7.96
C VAL A 171 -16.74 -18.58 -8.26
N ALA A 172 -16.49 -18.97 -9.51
CA ALA A 172 -16.57 -20.37 -9.92
C ALA A 172 -15.54 -21.25 -9.19
N GLY A 173 -15.90 -22.47 -8.83
CA GLY A 173 -15.08 -23.38 -8.01
C GLY A 173 -13.81 -23.88 -8.71
N ASP A 174 -13.75 -23.79 -10.03
CA ASP A 174 -12.61 -24.16 -10.87
C ASP A 174 -11.59 -23.04 -11.09
N VAL A 175 -11.87 -21.83 -10.58
CA VAL A 175 -10.93 -20.70 -10.64
C VAL A 175 -9.79 -20.91 -9.67
N ASP A 176 -8.56 -20.87 -10.18
CA ASP A 176 -7.34 -20.81 -9.35
C ASP A 176 -7.18 -19.41 -8.75
N VAL A 177 -7.75 -19.21 -7.56
CA VAL A 177 -7.76 -17.90 -6.89
C VAL A 177 -6.38 -17.40 -6.50
N ASP A 178 -5.41 -18.29 -6.28
CA ASP A 178 -4.03 -17.92 -5.97
C ASP A 178 -3.33 -17.34 -7.20
N LEU A 179 -3.52 -17.98 -8.35
CA LEU A 179 -2.98 -17.49 -9.62
C LEU A 179 -3.65 -16.17 -10.04
N VAL A 180 -4.98 -16.07 -9.88
CA VAL A 180 -5.72 -14.84 -10.17
C VAL A 180 -5.23 -13.69 -9.30
N ALA A 181 -5.08 -13.91 -7.99
CA ALA A 181 -4.56 -12.90 -7.07
C ALA A 181 -3.14 -12.47 -7.45
N GLU A 182 -2.27 -13.42 -7.81
CA GLU A 182 -0.91 -13.13 -8.28
C GLU A 182 -0.92 -12.21 -9.50
N MET A 183 -1.74 -12.53 -10.50
CA MET A 183 -1.84 -11.73 -11.72
C MET A 183 -2.42 -10.33 -11.46
N MET A 184 -3.47 -10.23 -10.63
CA MET A 184 -4.05 -8.93 -10.25
C MET A 184 -3.02 -8.03 -9.56
N VAL A 185 -2.25 -8.56 -8.60
CA VAL A 185 -1.23 -7.80 -7.88
C VAL A 185 -0.09 -7.40 -8.82
N ARG A 186 0.38 -8.28 -9.70
CA ARG A 186 1.43 -7.95 -10.68
C ARG A 186 1.00 -6.86 -11.66
N VAL A 187 -0.22 -6.94 -12.17
CA VAL A 187 -0.76 -5.90 -13.07
C VAL A 187 -0.82 -4.56 -12.33
N SER A 188 -1.34 -4.53 -11.10
CA SER A 188 -1.40 -3.31 -10.29
C SER A 188 0.00 -2.74 -10.03
N ALA A 189 0.95 -3.58 -9.62
CA ALA A 189 2.34 -3.17 -9.36
C ALA A 189 3.02 -2.63 -10.64
N SER A 190 2.75 -3.23 -11.80
CA SER A 190 3.28 -2.74 -13.07
C SER A 190 2.86 -1.29 -13.36
N PHE A 191 1.57 -0.96 -13.17
CA PHE A 191 1.08 0.40 -13.36
C PHE A 191 1.63 1.42 -12.34
N LEU A 192 2.02 0.96 -11.16
CA LEU A 192 2.63 1.84 -10.15
C LEU A 192 4.09 2.16 -10.46
N VAL A 193 4.79 1.23 -11.10
CA VAL A 193 6.24 1.32 -11.34
C VAL A 193 6.58 1.82 -12.73
N ILE A 194 5.77 1.43 -13.73
CA ILE A 194 6.02 1.74 -15.14
C ILE A 194 4.96 2.72 -15.65
N PRO A 195 5.33 3.95 -16.05
CA PRO A 195 4.38 4.89 -16.62
C PRO A 195 3.68 4.32 -17.86
N SER A 196 2.37 4.50 -17.96
CA SER A 196 1.62 4.17 -19.16
C SER A 196 1.56 5.37 -20.10
N HIS A 197 1.72 5.13 -21.40
CA HIS A 197 1.52 6.13 -22.45
C HIS A 197 0.19 5.98 -23.18
N VAL A 198 -0.63 5.00 -22.77
CA VAL A 198 -1.90 4.66 -23.41
C VAL A 198 -3.08 4.90 -22.47
N ILE A 199 -2.84 4.75 -21.17
CA ILE A 199 -3.86 4.85 -20.13
C ILE A 199 -3.49 6.01 -19.22
N ASP A 200 -4.40 6.96 -19.08
CA ASP A 200 -4.31 8.00 -18.06
C ASP A 200 -4.74 7.41 -16.71
N LEU A 201 -3.78 7.26 -15.79
CA LEU A 201 -4.04 6.69 -14.47
C LEU A 201 -4.73 7.68 -13.51
N ASP A 202 -4.88 8.93 -13.90
CA ASP A 202 -5.64 9.94 -13.18
C ASP A 202 -7.11 9.99 -13.67
N ASP A 203 -7.40 9.36 -14.81
CA ASP A 203 -8.75 9.12 -15.31
C ASP A 203 -9.32 7.81 -14.73
N GLU A 204 -10.20 7.95 -13.74
CA GLU A 204 -10.82 6.81 -13.04
C GLU A 204 -11.62 5.91 -14.00
N GLU A 205 -12.25 6.48 -15.04
CA GLU A 205 -13.03 5.71 -16.01
C GLU A 205 -12.13 4.78 -16.83
N GLN A 206 -10.98 5.28 -17.31
CA GLN A 206 -10.00 4.47 -18.02
C GLN A 206 -9.41 3.38 -17.14
N VAL A 207 -9.07 3.68 -15.90
CA VAL A 207 -8.56 2.70 -14.93
C VAL A 207 -9.59 1.61 -14.67
N CYS A 208 -10.85 1.98 -14.42
CA CYS A 208 -11.94 1.04 -14.25
C CYS A 208 -12.19 0.19 -15.51
N ALA A 209 -12.07 0.78 -16.70
CA ALA A 209 -12.22 0.05 -17.96
C ALA A 209 -11.13 -1.02 -18.14
N VAL A 210 -9.89 -0.72 -17.75
CA VAL A 210 -8.78 -1.71 -17.71
C VAL A 210 -9.14 -2.89 -16.80
N ALA A 211 -9.58 -2.60 -15.58
CA ALA A 211 -9.95 -3.66 -14.63
C ALA A 211 -11.10 -4.52 -15.15
N ARG A 212 -12.15 -3.91 -15.69
CA ARG A 212 -13.29 -4.64 -16.28
C ARG A 212 -12.87 -5.52 -17.45
N ARG A 213 -11.96 -5.03 -18.28
CA ARG A 213 -11.55 -5.73 -19.51
C ARG A 213 -10.53 -6.85 -19.25
N PHE A 214 -9.63 -6.69 -18.28
CA PHE A 214 -8.50 -7.58 -18.13
C PHE A 214 -8.47 -8.33 -16.79
N LEU A 215 -8.97 -7.74 -15.69
CA LEU A 215 -8.92 -8.38 -14.38
C LEU A 215 -10.21 -9.17 -14.09
N VAL A 216 -11.37 -8.58 -14.36
CA VAL A 216 -12.66 -9.24 -14.11
C VAL A 216 -12.79 -10.59 -14.85
N PRO A 217 -12.37 -10.74 -16.13
CA PRO A 217 -12.45 -12.04 -16.80
C PRO A 217 -11.62 -13.15 -16.17
N MET A 218 -10.61 -12.81 -15.34
CA MET A 218 -9.82 -13.81 -14.60
C MET A 218 -10.65 -14.56 -13.55
N LEU A 219 -11.79 -14.01 -13.14
CA LEU A 219 -12.73 -14.65 -12.20
C LEU A 219 -13.54 -15.80 -12.84
N GLY A 220 -13.36 -16.04 -14.13
CA GLY A 220 -14.18 -17.00 -14.88
C GLY A 220 -15.60 -16.49 -15.19
N PRO A 221 -16.42 -17.27 -15.87
CA PRO A 221 -17.81 -16.92 -16.12
C PRO A 221 -18.57 -16.91 -14.78
N PRO A 222 -19.57 -16.01 -14.62
CA PRO A 222 -20.38 -16.01 -13.40
C PRO A 222 -21.03 -17.39 -13.20
N PRO A 223 -21.12 -17.87 -11.93
CA PRO A 223 -21.76 -19.15 -11.64
C PRO A 223 -23.18 -19.16 -12.23
N ARG A 224 -23.53 -20.24 -12.89
CA ARG A 224 -24.90 -20.40 -13.42
C ARG A 224 -25.85 -20.43 -12.23
N ALA A 225 -26.82 -19.51 -12.23
CA ALA A 225 -27.91 -19.59 -11.27
C ALA A 225 -28.53 -20.99 -11.38
N HIS A 226 -28.49 -21.77 -10.32
CA HIS A 226 -29.22 -23.03 -10.26
C HIS A 226 -30.71 -22.66 -10.33
N ALA A 227 -31.32 -23.05 -11.43
CA ALA A 227 -32.77 -22.92 -11.67
C ALA A 227 -33.53 -23.83 -10.72
#